data_5889fc4515f54c9399b89c9467793192
#
_entry.id   5889fc4515f54c9399b89c9467793192
#
_cell.length_a   1.000
_cell.length_b   1.000
_cell.length_c   1.000
_cell.angle_alpha   90.00
_cell.angle_beta   90.00
_cell.angle_gamma   90.00
#
_symmetry.space_group_name_H-M   'P 1'
#
loop_
_entity.id
_entity.type
_entity.pdbx_description
1 polymer ?
#
loop_
_entity_poly.entity_id
_entity_poly.type
_entity_poly.pdbx_seq_one_letter_code
_entity_poly.pdbx_strand_id
1 'polypeptide(L)'
;MKNYMVTHTFKSKEAKVKMMEMVGSMDMKDIVKSMTGDNAKCQMTWNTPGETLQMFCWWKGTDPEAINNQLGQMNDFFEPHNFVECEDNVMDYNA
;
A
#
# COMPACT_ATOMS: atom_id res chain seq x y z
N MET A 1 11.39 -2.07 12.63
CA MET A 1 10.62 -1.26 11.67
C MET A 1 9.40 -0.64 12.36
N LYS A 2 9.03 0.55 11.93
CA LYS A 2 7.84 1.24 12.44
C LYS A 2 6.61 0.81 11.65
N ASN A 3 5.43 0.95 12.27
CA ASN A 3 4.17 0.73 11.59
C ASN A 3 3.67 2.03 10.98
N TYR A 4 3.15 1.94 9.76
CA TYR A 4 2.54 3.07 9.07
C TYR A 4 1.19 2.66 8.51
N MET A 5 0.19 3.49 8.77
CA MET A 5 -1.06 3.44 8.01
C MET A 5 -0.89 4.40 6.83
N VAL A 6 -1.06 3.87 5.64
CA VAL A 6 -0.81 4.62 4.41
C VAL A 6 -2.09 4.76 3.62
N THR A 7 -2.44 6.00 3.31
CA THR A 7 -3.52 6.29 2.39
C THR A 7 -2.93 6.55 1.01
N HIS A 8 -3.28 5.71 0.06
CA HIS A 8 -2.93 5.89 -1.34
C HIS A 8 -4.12 6.49 -2.08
N THR A 9 -3.90 7.56 -2.83
CA THR A 9 -4.95 8.18 -3.63
C THR A 9 -4.59 8.03 -5.11
N PHE A 10 -5.43 7.36 -5.88
CA PHE A 10 -5.22 7.22 -7.31
C PHE A 10 -5.32 8.59 -7.99
N LYS A 11 -4.49 8.81 -9.01
CA LYS A 11 -4.49 10.05 -9.78
C LYS A 11 -5.80 10.29 -10.50
N SER A 12 -6.47 9.19 -10.89
CA SER A 12 -7.71 9.23 -11.66
C SER A 12 -8.42 7.89 -11.58
N LYS A 13 -9.65 7.85 -12.04
CA LYS A 13 -10.42 6.61 -12.20
C LYS A 13 -9.69 5.65 -13.16
N GLU A 14 -9.14 6.17 -14.24
CA GLU A 14 -8.40 5.37 -15.23
C GLU A 14 -7.14 4.76 -14.61
N ALA A 15 -6.43 5.50 -13.76
CA ALA A 15 -5.26 4.99 -13.05
C ALA A 15 -5.65 3.83 -12.14
N LYS A 16 -6.77 3.94 -11.43
CA LYS A 16 -7.28 2.86 -10.57
C LYS A 16 -7.59 1.61 -11.39
N VAL A 17 -8.30 1.76 -12.50
CA VAL A 17 -8.65 0.64 -13.39
C VAL A 17 -7.40 -0.05 -13.90
N LYS A 18 -6.42 0.71 -14.38
CA LYS A 18 -5.16 0.16 -14.89
C LYS A 18 -4.40 -0.62 -13.83
N MET A 19 -4.31 -0.08 -12.63
CA MET A 19 -3.62 -0.76 -11.53
C MET A 19 -4.33 -2.07 -11.17
N MET A 20 -5.66 -2.05 -11.08
CA MET A 20 -6.44 -3.24 -10.74
C MET A 20 -6.30 -4.33 -11.81
N GLU A 21 -6.25 -3.95 -13.08
CA GLU A 21 -6.01 -4.89 -14.19
C GLU A 21 -4.60 -5.50 -14.09
N MET A 22 -3.59 -4.68 -13.83
CA MET A 22 -2.22 -5.13 -13.68
C MET A 22 -2.06 -6.10 -12.53
N VAL A 23 -2.58 -5.74 -11.36
CA VAL A 23 -2.51 -6.58 -10.16
C VAL A 23 -3.33 -7.85 -10.35
N GLY A 24 -4.50 -7.77 -10.99
CA GLY A 24 -5.36 -8.91 -11.29
C GLY A 24 -4.72 -9.93 -12.23
N SER A 25 -3.72 -9.52 -13.02
CA SER A 25 -2.98 -10.42 -13.92
C SER A 25 -1.76 -11.06 -13.26
N MET A 26 -1.41 -10.64 -12.03
CA MET A 26 -0.25 -11.16 -11.31
C MET A 26 -0.65 -12.28 -10.35
N ASP A 27 0.26 -13.24 -10.14
CA ASP A 27 0.10 -14.21 -9.07
C ASP A 27 0.28 -13.53 -7.71
N MET A 28 -0.48 -13.98 -6.73
CA MET A 28 -0.37 -13.45 -5.36
C MET A 28 1.06 -13.53 -4.82
N LYS A 29 1.77 -14.60 -5.16
CA LYS A 29 3.17 -14.80 -4.79
C LYS A 29 4.06 -13.67 -5.31
N ASP A 30 3.87 -13.23 -6.55
CA ASP A 30 4.65 -12.16 -7.15
C ASP A 30 4.29 -10.79 -6.56
N ILE A 31 3.01 -10.58 -6.24
CA ILE A 31 2.55 -9.38 -5.56
C ILE A 31 3.23 -9.26 -4.19
N VAL A 32 3.20 -10.32 -3.39
CA VAL A 32 3.85 -10.36 -2.07
C VAL A 32 5.34 -10.05 -2.21
N LYS A 33 6.01 -10.67 -3.16
CA LYS A 33 7.43 -10.45 -3.40
C LYS A 33 7.74 -8.99 -3.73
N SER A 34 6.94 -8.36 -4.58
CA SER A 34 7.16 -6.96 -4.98
C SER A 34 6.93 -5.97 -3.82
N MET A 35 6.10 -6.35 -2.85
CA MET A 35 5.75 -5.51 -1.69
C MET A 35 6.54 -5.87 -0.44
N THR A 36 7.55 -6.71 -0.54
CA THR A 36 8.37 -7.18 0.59
C THR A 36 9.84 -6.93 0.32
N GLY A 37 10.43 -5.98 1.03
CA GLY A 37 11.84 -5.64 0.94
C GLY A 37 12.50 -5.61 2.32
N ASP A 38 13.79 -5.29 2.35
CA ASP A 38 14.56 -5.26 3.60
C ASP A 38 14.17 -4.10 4.51
N ASN A 39 13.73 -2.98 3.92
CA ASN A 39 13.44 -1.74 4.65
C ASN A 39 11.96 -1.38 4.67
N ALA A 40 11.13 -2.12 3.96
CA ALA A 40 9.69 -1.88 3.92
C ALA A 40 8.96 -3.15 3.50
N LYS A 41 7.89 -3.48 4.22
CA LYS A 41 7.07 -4.67 3.97
C LYS A 41 5.60 -4.31 4.13
N CYS A 42 4.82 -4.48 3.07
CA CYS A 42 3.38 -4.33 3.15
C CYS A 42 2.79 -5.47 3.97
N GLN A 43 1.92 -5.15 4.91
CA GLN A 43 1.27 -6.15 5.77
C GLN A 43 -0.13 -6.47 5.28
N MET A 44 -0.92 -5.45 5.00
CA MET A 44 -2.31 -5.58 4.56
C MET A 44 -2.69 -4.46 3.61
N THR A 45 -3.59 -4.76 2.70
CA THR A 45 -4.17 -3.78 1.78
C THR A 45 -5.69 -3.89 1.81
N TRP A 46 -6.36 -2.76 1.94
CA TRP A 46 -7.82 -2.66 1.79
C TRP A 46 -8.13 -1.87 0.53
N ASN A 47 -8.71 -2.56 -0.45
CA ASN A 47 -9.21 -1.93 -1.66
C ASN A 47 -10.58 -1.30 -1.37
N THR A 48 -10.93 -0.28 -2.12
CA THR A 48 -12.22 0.40 -1.99
C THR A 48 -13.09 0.12 -3.21
N PRO A 49 -14.43 0.10 -3.04
CA PRO A 49 -15.31 -0.25 -4.14
C PRO A 49 -15.52 0.90 -5.12
N GLY A 50 -15.89 0.56 -6.34
CA GLY A 50 -16.38 1.50 -7.34
C GLY A 50 -15.39 2.60 -7.70
N GLU A 51 -15.88 3.83 -7.68
CA GLU A 51 -15.13 5.01 -8.10
C GLU A 51 -14.38 5.70 -6.97
N THR A 52 -14.35 5.13 -5.78
CA THR A 52 -13.54 5.63 -4.67
C THR A 52 -12.08 5.57 -5.07
N LEU A 53 -11.38 6.70 -4.96
CA LEU A 53 -9.99 6.82 -5.42
C LEU A 53 -8.95 6.50 -4.37
N GLN A 54 -9.35 6.12 -3.16
CA GLN A 54 -8.43 5.81 -2.07
C GLN A 54 -8.26 4.30 -1.90
N MET A 55 -7.06 3.94 -1.44
CA MET A 55 -6.72 2.58 -1.04
C MET A 55 -5.91 2.69 0.24
N PHE A 56 -6.09 1.75 1.16
CA PHE A 56 -5.45 1.80 2.47
C PHE A 56 -4.54 0.61 2.66
N CYS A 57 -3.33 0.87 3.16
CA CYS A 57 -2.37 -0.18 3.47
C CYS A 57 -1.80 -0.01 4.86
N TRP A 58 -1.51 -1.13 5.49
CA TRP A 58 -0.65 -1.18 6.66
C TRP A 58 0.72 -1.65 6.20
N TRP A 59 1.73 -0.83 6.44
CA TRP A 59 3.12 -1.13 6.12
C TRP A 59 3.99 -1.14 7.38
N LYS A 60 5.00 -1.99 7.35
CA LYS A 60 6.15 -1.85 8.25
C LYS A 60 7.31 -1.32 7.44
N GLY A 61 7.99 -0.30 7.97
CA GLY A 61 9.11 0.30 7.27
C GLY A 61 10.04 1.03 8.21
N THR A 62 11.25 1.29 7.74
CA THR A 62 12.23 2.09 8.50
C THR A 62 11.83 3.57 8.55
N ASP A 63 11.21 4.06 7.48
CA ASP A 63 10.67 5.40 7.34
C ASP A 63 9.71 5.44 6.13
N PRO A 64 8.98 6.57 5.92
CA PRO A 64 8.08 6.70 4.76
C PRO A 64 8.79 6.60 3.40
N GLU A 65 10.02 7.09 3.32
CA GLU A 65 10.80 7.03 2.07
C GLU A 65 11.06 5.58 1.65
N ALA A 66 11.37 4.71 2.61
CA ALA A 66 11.58 3.29 2.34
C ALA A 66 10.33 2.63 1.74
N ILE A 67 9.15 2.98 2.25
CA ILE A 67 7.88 2.50 1.70
C ILE A 67 7.66 3.03 0.28
N ASN A 68 7.91 4.31 0.08
CA ASN A 68 7.77 4.92 -1.23
C ASN A 68 8.71 4.27 -2.26
N ASN A 69 9.93 3.97 -1.87
CA ASN A 69 10.89 3.28 -2.72
C ASN A 69 10.47 1.85 -3.02
N GLN A 70 9.89 1.15 -2.05
CA GLN A 70 9.40 -0.22 -2.26
C GLN A 70 8.23 -0.27 -3.23
N LEU A 71 7.36 0.73 -3.23
CA LEU A 71 6.27 0.84 -4.18
C LEU A 71 6.78 0.99 -5.62
N GLY A 72 7.91 1.68 -5.80
CA GLY A 72 8.57 1.79 -7.09
C GLY A 72 7.65 2.35 -8.18
N GLN A 73 7.51 1.61 -9.29
CA GLN A 73 6.69 2.02 -10.42
C GLN A 73 5.19 2.13 -10.10
N MET A 74 4.73 1.49 -9.02
CA MET A 74 3.34 1.62 -8.58
C MET A 74 2.99 3.07 -8.25
N ASN A 75 3.99 3.88 -7.89
CA ASN A 75 3.79 5.30 -7.62
C ASN A 75 3.21 6.07 -8.81
N ASP A 76 3.38 5.58 -10.02
CA ASP A 76 2.86 6.22 -11.23
C ASP A 76 1.33 6.30 -11.25
N PHE A 77 0.65 5.43 -10.50
CA PHE A 77 -0.81 5.41 -10.41
C PHE A 77 -1.38 6.34 -9.34
N PHE A 78 -0.52 6.88 -8.47
CA PHE A 78 -0.95 7.56 -7.25
C PHE A 78 -0.49 9.01 -7.18
N GLU A 79 -1.29 9.83 -6.48
CA GLU A 79 -0.84 11.09 -5.91
C GLU A 79 0.15 10.80 -4.78
N PRO A 80 0.88 11.81 -4.26
CA PRO A 80 1.74 11.59 -3.10
C PRO A 80 0.98 10.93 -1.95
N HIS A 81 1.59 9.91 -1.34
CA HIS A 81 0.95 9.13 -0.29
C HIS A 81 0.88 9.88 1.02
N ASN A 82 -0.13 9.58 1.82
CA ASN A 82 -0.23 10.06 3.18
C ASN A 82 0.20 8.95 4.14
N PHE A 83 1.24 9.20 4.93
CA PHE A 83 1.82 8.25 5.89
C PHE A 83 1.51 8.71 7.31
N VAL A 84 0.97 7.81 8.12
CA VAL A 84 0.75 8.06 9.54
C VAL A 84 1.44 6.96 10.33
N GLU A 85 2.42 7.32 11.13
CA GLU A 85 3.11 6.38 12.01
C GLU A 85 2.16 5.95 13.12
N CYS A 86 2.11 4.63 13.38
CA CYS A 86 1.28 4.04 14.43
C CYS A 86 2.17 3.29 15.43
N GLU A 87 1.69 3.23 16.67
CA GLU A 87 2.36 2.47 17.72
C GLU A 87 2.24 0.96 17.46
N ASP A 88 3.19 0.20 18.01
CA ASP A 88 3.11 -1.27 18.02
C ASP A 88 2.02 -1.80 18.95
N ASN A 89 1.57 -0.95 19.83
CA ASN A 89 0.58 -1.23 20.87
C ASN A 89 -0.81 -1.29 20.23
N VAL A 90 -1.19 -2.45 19.74
CA VAL A 90 -2.45 -2.69 19.04
C VAL A 90 -3.51 -3.21 19.99
N MET A 91 -4.71 -2.65 19.93
CA MET A 91 -5.88 -3.17 20.63
C MET A 91 -6.72 -3.95 19.62
N ASP A 92 -6.55 -5.26 19.60
CA ASP A 92 -7.29 -6.16 18.71
C ASP A 92 -8.54 -6.66 19.41
N TYR A 93 -9.70 -6.11 19.03
CA TYR A 93 -10.98 -6.44 19.66
C TYR A 93 -11.52 -7.82 19.25
N ASN A 94 -10.86 -8.50 18.33
CA ASN A 94 -11.23 -9.85 17.90
C ASN A 94 -10.29 -10.94 18.46
N ALA A 95 -9.31 -10.54 19.23
CA ALA A 95 -8.33 -11.46 19.81
C ALA A 95 -8.92 -12.23 20.99
#